data_4a100719458d1f51865c1d0501786508
#
_entry.id   4a100719458d1f51865c1d0501786508
#
_cell.length_a   1.000
_cell.length_b   1.000
_cell.length_c   1.000
_cell.angle_alpha   90.00
_cell.angle_beta   90.00
_cell.angle_gamma   90.00
#
_symmetry.space_group_name_H-M   'P 1'
#
loop_
_entity.id
_entity.type
_entity.pdbx_description
1 polymer ?
#
loop_
_entity_poly.entity_id
_entity_poly.type
_entity_poly.pdbx_seq_one_letter_code
_entity_poly.pdbx_strand_id
1 'polypeptide(L)'
;MDFNRYNEGVNLTANLKAGQAEGTTDIEVTAHENFPFHLVGIMDNAGRYSTGRIRGGAMIFADSLFHNRDRLSIGTYFSGGSVSPFADYNIPVNRKDGRVGFMFSSGLSKIKYGELADLNLKSKSYQYSLYYTQPLVRKPGFELKSYLAGNYKRARTTMGPIHGLFNDELELGLDEVTSVDLALNMRKDTKYGIWYLNQGVGYAIPILDDDSNYFKISGGAVRLHDFSHGFIGQMRANYQVVPNNKHIPYIDQFQAGGMATVRGYAEGQMIGKNGFYISNELMFPLMPREINGKNGKIPFVGKYVKGAVFADFGGVFPQTSEDYYVPAGHHGSYFMASIGMGLRVQLPGDLSARMYWGYPLINSVYFDQDRKVGRFHFELTMEPNFDALLRGRHRETAVKAEPAPPRQPEPAPAEPINNYDDIRHYDYFNDGGGGSL
;
A
#
# COMPACT_ATOMS: atom_id res chain seq x y z
N MET A 1 -19.61 -17.19 -5.54
CA MET A 1 -20.01 -17.00 -4.13
C MET A 1 -19.28 -15.75 -3.62
N ASP A 2 -20.04 -14.70 -3.31
CA ASP A 2 -19.43 -13.44 -2.88
C ASP A 2 -18.78 -13.51 -1.48
N PHE A 3 -19.20 -14.48 -0.65
CA PHE A 3 -18.66 -14.66 0.70
C PHE A 3 -17.14 -14.87 0.72
N ASN A 4 -16.62 -15.79 -0.11
CA ASN A 4 -15.19 -16.12 -0.13
C ASN A 4 -14.31 -14.94 -0.61
N ARG A 5 -14.89 -14.00 -1.37
CA ARG A 5 -14.21 -12.83 -1.88
C ARG A 5 -13.90 -11.80 -0.79
N TYR A 6 -14.68 -11.80 0.28
CA TYR A 6 -14.59 -10.81 1.37
C TYR A 6 -14.16 -11.41 2.71
N ASN A 7 -13.90 -12.74 2.74
CA ASN A 7 -13.49 -13.44 3.94
C ASN A 7 -12.27 -14.31 3.63
N GLU A 8 -11.10 -13.85 4.01
CA GLU A 8 -9.83 -14.54 3.74
C GLU A 8 -9.62 -15.74 4.67
N GLY A 9 -10.12 -15.66 5.91
CA GLY A 9 -9.96 -16.73 6.90
C GLY A 9 -10.83 -17.97 6.70
N VAL A 10 -11.92 -17.90 5.91
CA VAL A 10 -12.86 -19.00 5.72
C VAL A 10 -13.33 -19.07 4.27
N ASN A 11 -13.17 -20.23 3.65
CA ASN A 11 -13.69 -20.53 2.33
C ASN A 11 -14.93 -21.42 2.44
N LEU A 12 -16.06 -20.98 1.86
CA LEU A 12 -17.28 -21.75 1.76
C LEU A 12 -17.40 -22.43 0.40
N THR A 13 -17.66 -23.72 0.40
CA THR A 13 -18.01 -24.50 -0.79
C THR A 13 -19.46 -24.93 -0.67
N ALA A 14 -20.30 -24.72 -1.69
CA ALA A 14 -21.68 -25.14 -1.68
C ALA A 14 -21.90 -26.23 -2.77
N ASN A 15 -22.40 -27.37 -2.36
CA ASN A 15 -22.81 -28.47 -3.22
C ASN A 15 -24.33 -28.57 -3.26
N LEU A 16 -24.89 -28.69 -4.45
CA LEU A 16 -26.33 -28.93 -4.62
C LEU A 16 -26.57 -30.45 -4.69
N LYS A 17 -27.46 -30.96 -3.85
CA LYS A 17 -27.90 -32.36 -3.83
C LYS A 17 -29.40 -32.41 -4.09
N ALA A 18 -29.89 -33.54 -4.64
CA ALA A 18 -31.32 -33.77 -4.69
C ALA A 18 -31.91 -33.83 -3.28
N GLY A 19 -32.95 -33.07 -3.03
CA GLY A 19 -33.61 -33.04 -1.75
C GLY A 19 -34.44 -34.30 -1.51
N GLN A 20 -34.88 -34.50 -0.27
CA GLN A 20 -35.68 -35.67 0.14
C GLN A 20 -37.12 -35.68 -0.43
N ALA A 21 -37.67 -34.52 -0.74
CA ALA A 21 -38.97 -34.36 -1.36
C ALA A 21 -38.84 -34.07 -2.86
N GLU A 22 -39.80 -34.58 -3.64
CA GLU A 22 -39.83 -34.38 -5.07
C GLU A 22 -39.87 -32.88 -5.44
N GLY A 23 -38.95 -32.39 -6.28
CA GLY A 23 -38.80 -30.99 -6.65
C GLY A 23 -38.01 -30.12 -5.66
N THR A 24 -37.43 -30.69 -4.60
CA THR A 24 -36.55 -29.95 -3.67
C THR A 24 -35.09 -30.18 -3.93
N THR A 25 -34.25 -29.17 -3.58
CA THR A 25 -32.81 -29.24 -3.68
C THR A 25 -32.20 -28.87 -2.32
N ASP A 26 -31.37 -29.74 -1.80
CA ASP A 26 -30.59 -29.48 -0.59
C ASP A 26 -29.27 -28.79 -0.95
N ILE A 27 -28.91 -27.78 -0.18
CA ILE A 27 -27.65 -27.07 -0.31
C ILE A 27 -26.76 -27.47 0.87
N GLU A 28 -25.73 -28.24 0.57
CA GLU A 28 -24.69 -28.60 1.53
C GLU A 28 -23.57 -27.57 1.48
N VAL A 29 -23.36 -26.84 2.58
CA VAL A 29 -22.33 -25.83 2.69
C VAL A 29 -21.20 -26.37 3.57
N THR A 30 -20.01 -26.48 2.99
CA THR A 30 -18.79 -26.89 3.71
C THR A 30 -17.93 -25.64 3.91
N ALA A 31 -17.51 -25.40 5.15
CA ALA A 31 -16.57 -24.33 5.50
C ALA A 31 -15.18 -24.92 5.66
N HIS A 32 -14.21 -24.33 4.99
CA HIS A 32 -12.78 -24.62 5.17
C HIS A 32 -12.12 -23.38 5.78
N GLU A 33 -11.53 -23.54 6.96
CA GLU A 33 -10.71 -22.51 7.59
C GLU A 33 -9.31 -22.54 6.97
N ASN A 34 -8.82 -21.38 6.54
CA ASN A 34 -7.45 -21.21 6.10
C ASN A 34 -6.53 -21.02 7.31
N PHE A 35 -5.22 -21.22 7.11
CA PHE A 35 -4.27 -20.86 8.17
C PHE A 35 -4.36 -19.37 8.47
N PRO A 36 -4.61 -18.97 9.74
CA PRO A 36 -5.00 -17.60 10.06
C PRO A 36 -3.84 -16.60 10.00
N PHE A 37 -2.59 -17.04 9.95
CA PHE A 37 -1.45 -16.15 10.01
C PHE A 37 -0.75 -16.02 8.66
N HIS A 38 -0.46 -14.78 8.27
CA HIS A 38 0.35 -14.41 7.11
C HIS A 38 1.55 -13.59 7.58
N LEU A 39 2.74 -13.95 7.13
CA LEU A 39 3.96 -13.22 7.41
C LEU A 39 4.45 -12.55 6.13
N VAL A 40 4.77 -11.27 6.19
CA VAL A 40 5.34 -10.53 5.07
C VAL A 40 6.67 -9.94 5.48
N GLY A 41 7.72 -10.25 4.72
CA GLY A 41 9.02 -9.60 4.82
C GLY A 41 9.24 -8.66 3.64
N ILE A 42 9.75 -7.46 3.89
CA ILE A 42 10.04 -6.47 2.85
C ILE A 42 11.46 -5.95 3.04
N MET A 43 12.15 -5.73 1.93
CA MET A 43 13.42 -5.02 1.88
C MET A 43 13.42 -4.07 0.70
N ASP A 44 13.74 -2.80 0.93
CA ASP A 44 13.73 -1.77 -0.11
C ASP A 44 14.82 -0.71 0.10
N ASN A 45 14.96 0.20 -0.86
CA ASN A 45 15.77 1.40 -0.75
C ASN A 45 14.95 2.69 -0.71
N ALA A 46 13.70 2.62 -0.24
CA ALA A 46 12.80 3.76 -0.09
C ALA A 46 12.98 4.49 1.26
N GLY A 47 14.13 4.36 1.91
CA GLY A 47 14.50 5.14 3.08
C GLY A 47 15.06 6.52 2.69
N ARG A 48 14.90 7.49 3.60
CA ARG A 48 15.51 8.82 3.44
C ARG A 48 17.03 8.74 3.64
N TYR A 49 17.78 9.55 2.91
CA TYR A 49 19.24 9.59 3.05
C TYR A 49 19.68 9.85 4.51
N SER A 50 19.04 10.80 5.17
CA SER A 50 19.38 11.21 6.53
C SER A 50 19.22 10.11 7.59
N THR A 51 18.30 9.16 7.39
CA THR A 51 18.02 8.05 8.32
C THR A 51 18.45 6.68 7.81
N GLY A 52 18.92 6.60 6.56
CA GLY A 52 19.36 5.37 5.92
C GLY A 52 18.45 4.96 4.76
N ARG A 53 19.04 4.82 3.57
CA ARG A 53 18.30 4.51 2.33
C ARG A 53 17.71 3.10 2.31
N ILE A 54 18.41 2.12 2.87
CA ILE A 54 17.95 0.73 2.91
C ILE A 54 17.02 0.55 4.11
N ARG A 55 15.83 0.00 3.84
CA ARG A 55 14.85 -0.37 4.86
C ARG A 55 14.59 -1.87 4.84
N GLY A 56 14.36 -2.42 6.00
CA GLY A 56 13.74 -3.72 6.19
C GLY A 56 12.36 -3.54 6.79
N GLY A 57 11.46 -4.47 6.54
CA GLY A 57 10.13 -4.51 7.16
C GLY A 57 9.71 -5.95 7.44
N ALA A 58 8.96 -6.12 8.50
CA ALA A 58 8.33 -7.40 8.84
C ALA A 58 6.92 -7.12 9.35
N MET A 59 5.95 -7.89 8.85
CA MET A 59 4.54 -7.73 9.16
C MET A 59 3.92 -9.10 9.39
N ILE A 60 3.00 -9.17 10.36
CA ILE A 60 2.19 -10.34 10.67
C ILE A 60 0.73 -9.91 10.55
N PHE A 61 -0.02 -10.64 9.79
CA PHE A 61 -1.47 -10.50 9.69
C PHE A 61 -2.12 -11.76 10.27
N ALA A 62 -3.16 -11.58 11.05
CA ALA A 62 -3.93 -12.67 11.61
C ALA A 62 -5.42 -12.44 11.33
N ASP A 63 -6.02 -13.37 10.58
CA ASP A 63 -7.43 -13.37 10.26
C ASP A 63 -8.18 -14.29 11.20
N SER A 64 -9.26 -13.77 11.82
CA SER A 64 -10.11 -14.54 12.75
C SER A 64 -9.38 -15.09 13.98
N LEU A 65 -8.49 -14.28 14.60
CA LEU A 65 -7.67 -14.66 15.75
C LEU A 65 -8.52 -15.14 16.93
N PHE A 66 -9.66 -14.49 17.19
CA PHE A 66 -10.62 -14.85 18.24
C PHE A 66 -11.90 -15.52 17.70
N HIS A 67 -11.87 -16.09 16.50
CA HIS A 67 -12.98 -16.78 15.82
C HIS A 67 -14.20 -15.88 15.54
N ASN A 68 -14.00 -14.56 15.57
CA ASN A 68 -15.03 -13.54 15.35
C ASN A 68 -14.88 -12.81 14.00
N ARG A 69 -14.12 -13.38 13.05
CA ARG A 69 -13.76 -12.72 11.80
C ARG A 69 -13.03 -11.38 12.03
N ASP A 70 -12.37 -11.28 13.17
CA ASP A 70 -11.50 -10.17 13.53
C ASP A 70 -10.21 -10.22 12.70
N ARG A 71 -9.57 -9.05 12.54
CA ARG A 71 -8.30 -8.93 11.84
C ARG A 71 -7.31 -8.18 12.71
N LEU A 72 -6.12 -8.74 12.82
CA LEU A 72 -4.97 -8.13 13.46
C LEU A 72 -3.85 -7.97 12.45
N SER A 73 -3.28 -6.79 12.38
CA SER A 73 -2.07 -6.50 11.60
C SER A 73 -1.05 -5.84 12.51
N ILE A 74 0.14 -6.42 12.61
CA ILE A 74 1.25 -5.85 13.38
C ILE A 74 2.48 -5.86 12.49
N GLY A 75 3.23 -4.77 12.50
CA GLY A 75 4.46 -4.72 11.72
C GLY A 75 5.38 -3.60 12.11
N THR A 76 6.54 -3.58 11.48
CA THR A 76 7.52 -2.52 11.64
C THR A 76 8.36 -2.38 10.39
N TYR A 77 8.72 -1.15 10.06
CA TYR A 77 9.82 -0.83 9.16
C TYR A 77 11.00 -0.32 9.97
N PHE A 78 12.19 -0.63 9.53
CA PHE A 78 13.43 -0.15 10.17
C PHE A 78 14.49 0.18 9.13
N SER A 79 15.31 1.17 9.44
CA SER A 79 16.48 1.55 8.67
C SER A 79 17.67 1.83 9.61
N GLY A 80 18.77 2.33 9.10
CA GLY A 80 19.92 2.69 9.91
C GLY A 80 19.61 3.68 11.05
N GLY A 81 18.68 4.61 10.83
CA GLY A 81 18.31 5.66 11.79
C GLY A 81 16.81 5.79 12.03
N SER A 82 15.96 4.85 11.60
CA SER A 82 14.52 4.92 11.86
C SER A 82 13.93 3.56 12.20
N VAL A 83 12.88 3.57 13.03
CA VAL A 83 12.02 2.42 13.31
C VAL A 83 10.58 2.91 13.35
N SER A 84 9.69 2.22 12.64
CA SER A 84 8.29 2.62 12.48
C SER A 84 7.36 1.42 12.72
N PRO A 85 7.04 1.09 13.99
CA PRO A 85 6.08 0.06 14.34
C PRO A 85 4.65 0.55 14.10
N PHE A 86 3.77 -0.40 13.74
CA PHE A 86 2.34 -0.17 13.66
C PHE A 86 1.57 -1.41 14.12
N ALA A 87 0.33 -1.19 14.54
CA ALA A 87 -0.63 -2.23 14.86
C ALA A 87 -2.03 -1.75 14.48
N ASP A 88 -2.82 -2.62 13.89
CA ASP A 88 -4.23 -2.42 13.58
C ASP A 88 -5.03 -3.64 14.02
N TYR A 89 -6.13 -3.42 14.71
CA TYR A 89 -7.07 -4.46 15.09
C TYR A 89 -8.49 -4.03 14.81
N ASN A 90 -9.25 -4.88 14.13
CA ASN A 90 -10.63 -4.58 13.81
C ASN A 90 -11.52 -5.81 13.91
N ILE A 91 -12.79 -5.58 14.32
CA ILE A 91 -13.81 -6.61 14.47
C ILE A 91 -15.09 -6.21 13.73
N PRO A 92 -15.82 -7.18 13.15
CA PRO A 92 -17.13 -6.92 12.60
C PRO A 92 -18.14 -6.71 13.75
N VAL A 93 -18.96 -5.66 13.65
CA VAL A 93 -19.93 -5.29 14.68
C VAL A 93 -21.38 -5.43 14.23
N ASN A 94 -21.62 -5.71 12.93
CA ASN A 94 -22.96 -5.90 12.42
C ASN A 94 -23.04 -6.97 11.31
N ARG A 95 -24.26 -7.36 10.94
CA ARG A 95 -24.52 -8.40 9.91
C ARG A 95 -24.13 -7.96 8.48
N LYS A 96 -23.95 -6.68 8.23
CA LYS A 96 -23.53 -6.13 6.94
C LYS A 96 -22.00 -5.97 6.84
N ASP A 97 -21.26 -6.58 7.77
CA ASP A 97 -19.80 -6.52 7.86
C ASP A 97 -19.28 -5.09 8.11
N GLY A 98 -20.06 -4.29 8.86
CA GLY A 98 -19.55 -3.06 9.44
C GLY A 98 -18.52 -3.40 10.51
N ARG A 99 -17.37 -2.74 10.49
CA ARG A 99 -16.22 -3.06 11.36
C ARG A 99 -15.81 -1.84 12.17
N VAL A 100 -15.52 -2.05 13.44
CA VAL A 100 -14.85 -1.07 14.30
C VAL A 100 -13.39 -1.51 14.44
N GLY A 101 -12.49 -0.57 14.34
CA GLY A 101 -11.06 -0.86 14.50
C GLY A 101 -10.31 0.24 15.19
N PHE A 102 -9.16 -0.15 15.73
CA PHE A 102 -8.20 0.73 16.36
C PHE A 102 -6.84 0.53 15.70
N MET A 103 -6.24 1.63 15.25
CA MET A 103 -4.91 1.66 14.66
C MET A 103 -3.97 2.49 15.53
N PHE A 104 -2.78 1.96 15.71
CA PHE A 104 -1.63 2.65 16.32
C PHE A 104 -0.47 2.62 15.35
N SER A 105 0.21 3.75 15.17
CA SER A 105 1.50 3.79 14.50
C SER A 105 2.45 4.75 15.23
N SER A 106 3.75 4.48 15.12
CA SER A 106 4.80 5.31 15.69
C SER A 106 5.96 5.42 14.72
N GLY A 107 6.59 6.58 14.68
CA GLY A 107 7.83 6.81 13.96
C GLY A 107 8.90 7.31 14.92
N LEU A 108 9.99 6.57 15.02
CA LEU A 108 11.18 6.96 15.78
C LEU A 108 12.31 7.15 14.77
N SER A 109 12.85 8.36 14.68
CA SER A 109 13.94 8.62 13.75
C SER A 109 15.04 9.46 14.38
N LYS A 110 16.28 9.19 13.94
CA LYS A 110 17.47 9.92 14.27
C LYS A 110 18.25 10.19 12.99
N ILE A 111 18.61 11.43 12.74
CA ILE A 111 19.48 11.78 11.63
C ILE A 111 20.87 11.23 11.92
N LYS A 112 21.37 10.37 11.03
CA LYS A 112 22.68 9.70 11.12
C LYS A 112 23.61 10.06 9.97
N TYR A 113 23.08 10.59 8.88
CA TYR A 113 23.84 10.85 7.67
C TYR A 113 23.55 12.26 7.14
N GLY A 114 24.55 12.85 6.48
CA GLY A 114 24.49 14.20 5.92
C GLY A 114 24.98 15.27 6.88
N GLU A 115 24.89 16.53 6.46
CA GLU A 115 25.44 17.69 7.16
C GLU A 115 24.82 17.94 8.54
N LEU A 116 23.60 17.48 8.77
CA LEU A 116 22.88 17.65 10.03
C LEU A 116 23.11 16.49 11.02
N ALA A 117 23.96 15.52 10.70
CA ALA A 117 24.18 14.34 11.56
C ALA A 117 24.75 14.71 12.94
N ASP A 118 25.62 15.70 12.98
CA ASP A 118 26.30 16.17 14.21
C ASP A 118 25.33 16.91 15.17
N LEU A 119 24.20 17.41 14.67
CA LEU A 119 23.18 18.07 15.49
C LEU A 119 22.33 17.08 16.31
N ASN A 120 22.54 15.79 16.15
CA ASN A 120 21.85 14.74 16.89
C ASN A 120 20.31 14.90 16.89
N LEU A 121 19.76 15.25 15.72
CA LEU A 121 18.33 15.48 15.56
C LEU A 121 17.56 14.16 15.70
N LYS A 122 16.54 14.16 16.54
CA LYS A 122 15.65 13.04 16.78
C LYS A 122 14.21 13.49 16.56
N SER A 123 13.41 12.66 15.93
CA SER A 123 11.96 12.86 15.81
C SER A 123 11.23 11.64 16.34
N LYS A 124 10.15 11.89 17.09
CA LYS A 124 9.23 10.88 17.59
C LYS A 124 7.83 11.27 17.17
N SER A 125 7.14 10.37 16.50
CA SER A 125 5.74 10.56 16.12
C SER A 125 4.89 9.41 16.61
N TYR A 126 3.64 9.71 16.91
CA TYR A 126 2.60 8.76 17.30
C TYR A 126 1.32 9.13 16.62
N GLN A 127 0.58 8.12 16.17
CA GLN A 127 -0.76 8.26 15.66
C GLN A 127 -1.65 7.19 16.28
N TYR A 128 -2.81 7.61 16.73
CA TYR A 128 -3.88 6.76 17.22
C TYR A 128 -5.12 7.06 16.38
N SER A 129 -5.80 6.02 15.92
CA SER A 129 -7.03 6.15 15.14
C SER A 129 -8.06 5.15 15.64
N LEU A 130 -9.24 5.64 16.00
CA LEU A 130 -10.41 4.82 16.21
C LEU A 130 -11.31 5.00 15.00
N TYR A 131 -11.67 3.90 14.32
CA TYR A 131 -12.40 4.00 13.08
C TYR A 131 -13.55 3.04 12.96
N TYR A 132 -14.49 3.38 12.09
CA TYR A 132 -15.61 2.55 11.69
C TYR A 132 -15.68 2.48 10.17
N THR A 133 -15.76 1.27 9.63
CA THR A 133 -16.01 1.03 8.22
C THR A 133 -17.36 0.36 8.02
N GLN A 134 -18.09 0.77 6.98
CA GLN A 134 -19.39 0.15 6.65
C GLN A 134 -19.50 -0.05 5.14
N PRO A 135 -19.66 -1.28 4.66
CA PRO A 135 -20.08 -1.52 3.30
C PRO A 135 -21.48 -0.93 3.07
N LEU A 136 -21.58 0.07 2.18
CA LEU A 136 -22.83 0.72 1.81
C LEU A 136 -23.53 -0.02 0.69
N VAL A 137 -22.73 -0.42 -0.32
CA VAL A 137 -23.21 -1.19 -1.48
C VAL A 137 -22.22 -2.31 -1.73
N ARG A 138 -22.72 -3.54 -1.82
CA ARG A 138 -21.93 -4.71 -2.19
C ARG A 138 -22.70 -5.51 -3.23
N LYS A 139 -22.16 -5.57 -4.45
CA LYS A 139 -22.70 -6.30 -5.60
C LYS A 139 -21.57 -7.04 -6.30
N PRO A 140 -21.84 -8.08 -7.09
CA PRO A 140 -20.81 -8.70 -7.91
C PRO A 140 -20.03 -7.66 -8.74
N GLY A 141 -18.72 -7.59 -8.53
CA GLY A 141 -17.85 -6.63 -9.23
C GLY A 141 -17.94 -5.17 -8.80
N PHE A 142 -18.71 -4.85 -7.74
CA PHE A 142 -18.80 -3.48 -7.22
C PHE A 142 -18.94 -3.47 -5.69
N GLU A 143 -18.06 -2.74 -5.02
CA GLU A 143 -18.15 -2.47 -3.59
C GLU A 143 -17.94 -0.98 -3.33
N LEU A 144 -18.78 -0.42 -2.45
CA LEU A 144 -18.65 0.93 -1.90
C LEU A 144 -18.69 0.83 -0.39
N LYS A 145 -17.64 1.28 0.28
CA LYS A 145 -17.52 1.35 1.74
C LYS A 145 -17.43 2.79 2.20
N SER A 146 -18.04 3.13 3.32
CA SER A 146 -17.73 4.34 4.08
C SER A 146 -16.68 4.04 5.13
N TYR A 147 -15.90 5.06 5.44
CA TYR A 147 -14.90 5.07 6.50
C TYR A 147 -15.09 6.34 7.33
N LEU A 148 -15.15 6.22 8.63
CA LEU A 148 -15.21 7.31 9.60
C LEU A 148 -14.13 7.07 10.64
N ALA A 149 -13.29 8.04 10.90
CA ALA A 149 -12.23 7.92 11.90
C ALA A 149 -12.07 9.17 12.75
N GLY A 150 -11.79 8.98 14.04
CA GLY A 150 -11.22 9.98 14.91
C GLY A 150 -9.72 9.69 15.07
N ASN A 151 -8.88 10.68 14.80
CA ASN A 151 -7.43 10.54 14.84
C ASN A 151 -6.82 11.50 15.85
N TYR A 152 -5.80 11.05 16.53
CA TYR A 152 -4.87 11.86 17.28
C TYR A 152 -3.45 11.60 16.77
N LYS A 153 -2.76 12.66 16.34
CA LYS A 153 -1.39 12.61 15.83
C LYS A 153 -0.52 13.56 16.64
N ARG A 154 0.69 13.11 16.96
CA ARG A 154 1.69 13.93 17.65
C ARG A 154 3.05 13.66 17.05
N ALA A 155 3.80 14.72 16.73
CA ALA A 155 5.19 14.63 16.34
C ALA A 155 6.01 15.63 17.12
N ARG A 156 7.13 15.17 17.67
CA ARG A 156 8.07 15.99 18.42
C ARG A 156 9.47 15.83 17.85
N THR A 157 10.11 16.95 17.53
CA THR A 157 11.49 16.98 17.05
C THR A 157 12.38 17.66 18.10
N THR A 158 13.47 16.98 18.46
CA THR A 158 14.47 17.48 19.41
C THR A 158 15.85 17.49 18.77
N MET A 159 16.67 18.43 19.19
CA MET A 159 18.10 18.49 18.92
C MET A 159 18.86 18.07 20.19
N GLY A 160 19.83 17.20 20.03
CA GLY A 160 20.65 16.75 21.17
C GLY A 160 21.55 17.84 21.70
N PRO A 161 22.14 17.63 22.89
CA PRO A 161 23.08 18.58 23.47
C PRO A 161 24.27 18.83 22.53
N ILE A 162 24.65 20.10 22.36
CA ILE A 162 25.84 20.51 21.59
C ILE A 162 26.88 21.00 22.63
N HIS A 163 27.99 20.30 22.69
CA HIS A 163 29.05 20.60 23.64
C HIS A 163 29.54 22.05 23.52
N GLY A 164 29.47 22.81 24.61
CA GLY A 164 29.82 24.23 24.67
C GLY A 164 28.71 25.23 24.33
N LEU A 165 27.52 24.77 23.89
CA LEU A 165 26.35 25.62 23.59
C LEU A 165 25.21 25.38 24.58
N PHE A 166 24.78 24.11 24.76
CA PHE A 166 23.75 23.71 25.70
C PHE A 166 23.90 22.24 26.08
N ASN A 167 23.57 21.92 27.34
CA ASN A 167 23.79 20.60 27.93
C ASN A 167 22.55 19.70 27.84
N ASP A 168 21.37 20.26 27.58
CA ASP A 168 20.09 19.54 27.52
C ASP A 168 19.59 19.38 26.10
N GLU A 169 18.64 18.45 25.87
CA GLU A 169 17.93 18.34 24.59
C GLU A 169 17.04 19.57 24.37
N LEU A 170 17.19 20.22 23.21
CA LEU A 170 16.38 21.37 22.80
C LEU A 170 15.19 20.88 21.96
N GLU A 171 13.98 21.26 22.34
CA GLU A 171 12.79 21.04 21.52
C GLU A 171 12.76 22.03 20.36
N LEU A 172 12.74 21.51 19.14
CA LEU A 172 12.68 22.31 17.91
C LEU A 172 11.26 22.50 17.38
N GLY A 173 10.36 21.56 17.70
CA GLY A 173 8.98 21.62 17.28
C GLY A 173 8.14 20.49 17.87
N LEU A 174 6.88 20.83 18.10
CA LEU A 174 5.83 19.94 18.55
C LEU A 174 4.60 20.18 17.67
N ASP A 175 4.21 19.15 16.91
CA ASP A 175 2.97 19.13 16.13
C ASP A 175 1.95 18.23 16.83
N GLU A 176 0.76 18.72 17.08
CA GLU A 176 -0.38 17.95 17.61
C GLU A 176 -1.61 18.20 16.75
N VAL A 177 -2.27 17.13 16.33
CA VAL A 177 -3.47 17.21 15.49
C VAL A 177 -4.51 16.22 15.99
N THR A 178 -5.69 16.73 16.31
CA THR A 178 -6.89 15.91 16.49
C THR A 178 -7.79 16.12 15.28
N SER A 179 -8.19 15.06 14.59
CA SER A 179 -9.05 15.18 13.40
C SER A 179 -10.17 14.15 13.38
N VAL A 180 -11.23 14.50 12.65
CA VAL A 180 -12.26 13.57 12.22
C VAL A 180 -12.22 13.47 10.71
N ASP A 181 -12.09 12.26 10.19
CA ASP A 181 -12.00 11.98 8.76
C ASP A 181 -13.19 11.12 8.33
N LEU A 182 -13.81 11.51 7.20
CA LEU A 182 -14.85 10.75 6.51
C LEU A 182 -14.35 10.43 5.10
N ALA A 183 -14.44 9.17 4.68
CA ALA A 183 -14.05 8.77 3.33
C ALA A 183 -15.02 7.75 2.73
N LEU A 184 -15.03 7.70 1.41
CA LEU A 184 -15.69 6.69 0.60
C LEU A 184 -14.63 5.93 -0.18
N ASN A 185 -14.64 4.61 -0.05
CA ASN A 185 -13.76 3.70 -0.77
C ASN A 185 -14.59 2.88 -1.74
N MET A 186 -14.23 2.91 -3.02
CA MET A 186 -14.93 2.20 -4.08
C MET A 186 -14.00 1.22 -4.76
N ARG A 187 -14.44 -0.01 -4.92
CA ARG A 187 -13.85 -1.01 -5.81
C ARG A 187 -14.83 -1.33 -6.93
N LYS A 188 -14.36 -1.32 -8.17
CA LYS A 188 -15.16 -1.72 -9.33
C LYS A 188 -14.35 -2.61 -10.23
N ASP A 189 -14.77 -3.86 -10.35
CA ASP A 189 -14.24 -4.79 -11.33
C ASP A 189 -14.87 -4.49 -12.70
N THR A 190 -14.07 -4.54 -13.73
CA THR A 190 -14.48 -4.36 -15.12
C THR A 190 -14.00 -5.54 -15.95
N LYS A 191 -14.50 -5.72 -17.14
CA LYS A 191 -14.05 -6.77 -18.07
C LYS A 191 -12.52 -6.80 -18.27
N TYR A 192 -11.87 -5.64 -18.19
CA TYR A 192 -10.44 -5.48 -18.49
C TYR A 192 -9.60 -5.07 -17.27
N GLY A 193 -10.09 -5.25 -16.05
CA GLY A 193 -9.32 -4.94 -14.85
C GLY A 193 -10.14 -4.28 -13.75
N ILE A 194 -9.47 -3.60 -12.82
CA ILE A 194 -10.06 -3.14 -11.56
C ILE A 194 -9.80 -1.65 -11.37
N TRP A 195 -10.79 -0.94 -10.83
CA TRP A 195 -10.68 0.40 -10.27
C TRP A 195 -10.75 0.36 -8.75
N TYR A 196 -9.86 1.05 -8.11
CA TYR A 196 -9.98 1.47 -6.72
C TYR A 196 -10.02 2.98 -6.68
N LEU A 197 -11.02 3.55 -6.03
CA LEU A 197 -11.16 4.98 -5.80
C LEU A 197 -11.35 5.24 -4.32
N ASN A 198 -10.66 6.24 -3.82
CA ASN A 198 -10.80 6.74 -2.48
C ASN A 198 -11.09 8.25 -2.55
N GLN A 199 -12.06 8.72 -1.78
CA GLN A 199 -12.35 10.13 -1.65
C GLN A 199 -12.65 10.43 -0.19
N GLY A 200 -11.89 11.34 0.42
CA GLY A 200 -12.02 11.70 1.82
C GLY A 200 -12.08 13.19 2.06
N VAL A 201 -12.69 13.52 3.18
CA VAL A 201 -12.68 14.86 3.79
C VAL A 201 -12.30 14.72 5.24
N GLY A 202 -11.42 15.57 5.72
CA GLY A 202 -10.97 15.62 7.10
C GLY A 202 -11.15 17.01 7.69
N TYR A 203 -11.45 17.06 8.96
CA TYR A 203 -11.51 18.30 9.71
C TYR A 203 -10.64 18.17 10.96
N ALA A 204 -9.61 19.02 11.04
CA ALA A 204 -8.79 19.14 12.25
C ALA A 204 -9.52 20.02 13.27
N ILE A 205 -9.67 19.48 14.47
CA ILE A 205 -10.40 20.11 15.58
C ILE A 205 -9.40 20.77 16.51
N PRO A 206 -9.54 22.06 16.84
CA PRO A 206 -8.63 22.77 17.72
C PRO A 206 -8.88 22.42 19.19
N ILE A 207 -8.57 21.19 19.61
CA ILE A 207 -8.72 20.73 21.00
C ILE A 207 -7.43 20.99 21.80
N LEU A 208 -6.28 20.75 21.17
CA LEU A 208 -4.98 20.78 21.82
C LEU A 208 -4.10 21.94 21.30
N ASP A 209 -4.38 22.43 20.13
CA ASP A 209 -3.70 23.54 19.47
C ASP A 209 -4.74 24.41 18.75
N ASP A 210 -4.90 25.65 19.17
CA ASP A 210 -5.91 26.59 18.63
C ASP A 210 -5.66 26.93 17.15
N ASP A 211 -4.44 26.78 16.64
CA ASP A 211 -4.10 27.04 15.23
C ASP A 211 -4.41 25.87 14.30
N SER A 212 -4.66 24.67 14.84
CA SER A 212 -4.92 23.44 14.08
C SER A 212 -6.36 23.32 13.55
N ASN A 213 -6.96 24.42 13.11
CA ASN A 213 -8.33 24.44 12.57
C ASN A 213 -8.30 24.49 11.04
N TYR A 214 -8.33 23.36 10.37
CA TYR A 214 -8.34 23.29 8.91
C TYR A 214 -9.22 22.16 8.39
N PHE A 215 -9.70 22.36 7.16
CA PHE A 215 -10.43 21.37 6.40
C PHE A 215 -9.53 20.81 5.29
N LYS A 216 -9.51 19.48 5.14
CA LYS A 216 -8.68 18.77 4.20
C LYS A 216 -9.54 17.91 3.27
N ILE A 217 -9.32 18.03 1.98
CA ILE A 217 -9.91 17.14 0.96
C ILE A 217 -8.76 16.29 0.41
N SER A 218 -8.93 14.99 0.40
CA SER A 218 -7.93 14.07 -0.15
C SER A 218 -8.61 12.96 -0.95
N GLY A 219 -7.89 12.43 -1.91
CA GLY A 219 -8.42 11.33 -2.69
C GLY A 219 -7.35 10.65 -3.51
N GLY A 220 -7.67 9.42 -3.92
CA GLY A 220 -6.77 8.62 -4.72
C GLY A 220 -7.52 7.73 -5.71
N ALA A 221 -6.80 7.30 -6.72
CA ALA A 221 -7.29 6.37 -7.73
C ALA A 221 -6.20 5.37 -8.09
N VAL A 222 -6.56 4.11 -8.19
CA VAL A 222 -5.73 3.07 -8.79
C VAL A 222 -6.52 2.39 -9.90
N ARG A 223 -5.93 2.29 -11.08
CA ARG A 223 -6.45 1.51 -12.20
C ARG A 223 -5.46 0.43 -12.57
N LEU A 224 -5.91 -0.81 -12.55
CA LEU A 224 -5.22 -1.93 -13.21
C LEU A 224 -6.01 -2.28 -14.47
N HIS A 225 -5.33 -2.35 -15.62
CA HIS A 225 -5.93 -2.62 -16.91
C HIS A 225 -5.15 -3.72 -17.65
N ASP A 226 -5.83 -4.79 -17.99
CA ASP A 226 -5.29 -5.85 -18.82
C ASP A 226 -5.58 -5.52 -20.30
N PHE A 227 -4.51 -5.23 -21.06
CA PHE A 227 -4.57 -4.97 -22.50
C PHE A 227 -4.51 -6.24 -23.34
N SER A 228 -4.57 -7.41 -22.70
CA SER A 228 -4.36 -8.73 -23.32
C SER A 228 -2.88 -8.99 -23.71
N HIS A 229 -2.59 -10.21 -24.16
CA HIS A 229 -1.24 -10.65 -24.54
C HIS A 229 -0.16 -10.45 -23.45
N GLY A 230 -0.57 -10.30 -22.18
CA GLY A 230 0.33 -10.11 -21.05
C GLY A 230 0.75 -8.66 -20.78
N PHE A 231 0.22 -7.69 -21.51
CA PHE A 231 0.39 -6.27 -21.23
C PHE A 231 -0.58 -5.82 -20.15
N ILE A 232 -0.05 -5.20 -19.10
CA ILE A 232 -0.83 -4.70 -17.97
C ILE A 232 -0.47 -3.24 -17.73
N GLY A 233 -1.48 -2.37 -17.79
CA GLY A 233 -1.34 -0.97 -17.39
C GLY A 233 -1.70 -0.78 -15.92
N GLN A 234 -0.92 0.03 -15.24
CA GLN A 234 -1.20 0.49 -13.89
C GLN A 234 -1.14 2.01 -13.85
N MET A 235 -2.22 2.64 -13.39
CA MET A 235 -2.26 4.06 -13.07
C MET A 235 -2.49 4.21 -11.57
N ARG A 236 -1.73 5.09 -10.94
CA ARG A 236 -1.95 5.53 -9.55
C ARG A 236 -1.99 7.04 -9.52
N ALA A 237 -2.93 7.59 -8.81
CA ALA A 237 -3.05 9.02 -8.58
C ALA A 237 -3.45 9.29 -7.13
N ASN A 238 -2.96 10.36 -6.57
CA ASN A 238 -3.35 10.82 -5.25
C ASN A 238 -3.27 12.33 -5.18
N TYR A 239 -4.09 12.95 -4.34
CA TYR A 239 -4.09 14.39 -4.13
C TYR A 239 -4.54 14.78 -2.74
N GLN A 240 -4.11 15.96 -2.31
CA GLN A 240 -4.54 16.64 -1.09
C GLN A 240 -4.72 18.12 -1.38
N VAL A 241 -5.84 18.67 -0.91
CA VAL A 241 -6.17 20.10 -0.98
C VAL A 241 -6.67 20.57 0.38
N VAL A 242 -6.08 21.64 0.88
CA VAL A 242 -6.52 22.36 2.09
C VAL A 242 -6.94 23.75 1.63
N PRO A 243 -8.25 24.00 1.46
CA PRO A 243 -8.75 25.18 0.75
C PRO A 243 -8.61 26.48 1.52
N ASN A 244 -8.43 26.42 2.84
CA ASN A 244 -8.25 27.62 3.67
C ASN A 244 -6.76 28.03 3.77
N ASN A 245 -6.50 29.31 4.11
CA ASN A 245 -5.15 29.84 4.30
C ASN A 245 -4.55 29.50 5.68
N LYS A 246 -5.08 28.50 6.35
CA LYS A 246 -4.55 28.04 7.64
C LYS A 246 -3.24 27.26 7.45
N HIS A 247 -2.38 27.40 8.43
CA HIS A 247 -1.19 26.60 8.57
C HIS A 247 -1.60 25.15 8.90
N ILE A 248 -0.93 24.16 8.32
CA ILE A 248 -1.12 22.77 8.68
C ILE A 248 0.19 22.19 9.23
N PRO A 249 0.13 21.42 10.32
CA PRO A 249 1.29 20.77 10.88
C PRO A 249 2.01 19.86 9.88
N TYR A 250 3.32 19.76 10.00
CA TYR A 250 4.18 18.97 9.11
C TYR A 250 3.71 17.52 8.97
N ILE A 251 3.22 16.92 10.07
CA ILE A 251 2.73 15.55 10.12
C ILE A 251 1.50 15.30 9.22
N ASP A 252 0.80 16.36 8.78
CA ASP A 252 -0.41 16.28 7.95
C ASP A 252 -0.20 16.82 6.52
N GLN A 253 1.04 17.22 6.19
CA GLN A 253 1.40 17.73 4.87
C GLN A 253 1.53 16.60 3.85
N PHE A 254 1.21 16.93 2.59
CA PHE A 254 1.38 16.04 1.45
C PHE A 254 2.86 15.90 1.10
N GLN A 255 3.28 14.67 0.84
CA GLN A 255 4.66 14.35 0.47
C GLN A 255 4.70 13.67 -0.91
N ALA A 256 5.66 14.04 -1.74
CA ALA A 256 5.91 13.41 -3.02
C ALA A 256 7.40 13.31 -3.32
N GLY A 257 7.73 12.39 -4.20
CA GLY A 257 9.09 11.92 -4.52
C GLY A 257 9.31 10.52 -3.98
N GLY A 258 10.03 9.70 -4.76
CA GLY A 258 10.38 8.33 -4.39
C GLY A 258 9.57 7.25 -5.09
N MET A 259 9.82 6.01 -4.70
CA MET A 259 9.32 4.81 -5.37
C MET A 259 7.79 4.73 -5.40
N ALA A 260 7.13 5.20 -4.36
CA ALA A 260 5.68 5.11 -4.23
C ALA A 260 4.91 6.20 -4.99
N THR A 261 5.55 7.33 -5.32
CA THR A 261 4.89 8.51 -5.88
C THR A 261 5.48 8.92 -7.23
N VAL A 262 6.57 9.70 -7.26
CA VAL A 262 7.27 10.13 -8.47
C VAL A 262 8.69 9.56 -8.44
N ARG A 263 8.90 8.46 -9.17
CA ARG A 263 10.19 7.75 -9.24
C ARG A 263 11.27 8.63 -9.87
N GLY A 264 12.54 8.36 -9.56
CA GLY A 264 13.65 9.19 -10.02
C GLY A 264 14.00 10.36 -9.10
N TYR A 265 13.13 10.68 -8.13
CA TYR A 265 13.37 11.66 -7.06
C TYR A 265 13.60 10.96 -5.72
N ALA A 266 14.16 11.69 -4.74
CA ALA A 266 14.35 11.16 -3.38
C ALA A 266 13.02 10.92 -2.67
N GLU A 267 13.01 10.01 -1.70
CA GLU A 267 11.81 9.72 -0.89
C GLU A 267 11.39 10.94 -0.09
N GLY A 268 10.14 11.37 -0.29
CA GLY A 268 9.59 12.56 0.36
C GLY A 268 10.38 13.84 0.04
N GLN A 269 10.90 13.97 -1.19
CA GLN A 269 11.73 15.10 -1.59
C GLN A 269 10.99 16.43 -1.51
N MET A 270 9.68 16.43 -1.79
CA MET A 270 8.84 17.61 -1.69
C MET A 270 7.72 17.38 -0.70
N ILE A 271 7.48 18.36 0.16
CA ILE A 271 6.50 18.34 1.23
C ILE A 271 5.77 19.67 1.22
N GLY A 272 4.45 19.65 1.36
CA GLY A 272 3.67 20.88 1.36
C GLY A 272 2.21 20.66 1.71
N LYS A 273 1.50 21.75 1.87
CA LYS A 273 0.09 21.79 2.25
C LYS A 273 -0.83 21.13 1.23
N ASN A 274 -0.60 21.43 -0.03
CA ASN A 274 -1.37 20.92 -1.15
C ASN A 274 -0.45 20.12 -2.07
N GLY A 275 -0.97 19.08 -2.70
CA GLY A 275 -0.17 18.34 -3.65
C GLY A 275 -0.96 17.27 -4.39
N PHE A 276 -0.35 16.75 -5.42
CA PHE A 276 -0.86 15.62 -6.17
C PHE A 276 0.26 14.85 -6.85
N TYR A 277 0.01 13.60 -7.20
CA TYR A 277 0.83 12.87 -8.16
C TYR A 277 -0.03 11.95 -9.03
N ILE A 278 0.48 11.62 -10.21
CA ILE A 278 -0.03 10.62 -11.14
C ILE A 278 1.16 9.78 -11.59
N SER A 279 1.08 8.48 -11.41
CA SER A 279 2.08 7.51 -11.82
C SER A 279 1.45 6.53 -12.80
N ASN A 280 2.00 6.42 -14.01
CA ASN A 280 1.54 5.48 -15.02
C ASN A 280 2.64 4.48 -15.33
N GLU A 281 2.30 3.21 -15.37
CA GLU A 281 3.22 2.12 -15.67
C GLU A 281 2.58 1.15 -16.65
N LEU A 282 3.34 0.75 -17.66
CA LEU A 282 2.99 -0.32 -18.58
C LEU A 282 3.97 -1.48 -18.36
N MET A 283 3.42 -2.60 -17.94
CA MET A 283 4.14 -3.86 -17.79
C MET A 283 3.93 -4.72 -19.04
N PHE A 284 4.98 -5.41 -19.47
CA PHE A 284 4.94 -6.26 -20.67
C PHE A 284 5.81 -7.51 -20.50
N PRO A 285 5.47 -8.61 -21.17
CA PRO A 285 6.26 -9.82 -21.14
C PRO A 285 7.58 -9.59 -21.90
N LEU A 286 8.72 -9.87 -21.25
CA LEU A 286 10.05 -9.78 -21.88
C LEU A 286 10.37 -11.04 -22.69
N MET A 287 9.79 -12.18 -22.34
CA MET A 287 10.07 -13.48 -22.91
C MET A 287 8.78 -14.29 -23.02
N PRO A 288 8.73 -15.35 -23.83
CA PRO A 288 7.60 -16.26 -23.85
C PRO A 288 7.25 -16.79 -22.45
N ARG A 289 5.97 -16.89 -22.14
CA ARG A 289 5.49 -17.45 -20.86
C ARG A 289 5.69 -18.95 -20.78
N GLU A 290 5.63 -19.63 -21.92
CA GLU A 290 5.74 -21.08 -22.08
C GLU A 290 6.59 -21.40 -23.29
N ILE A 291 7.31 -22.51 -23.22
CA ILE A 291 8.05 -23.10 -24.34
C ILE A 291 7.55 -24.51 -24.60
N ASN A 292 7.68 -24.98 -25.83
CA ASN A 292 7.34 -26.36 -26.20
C ASN A 292 8.41 -27.31 -25.66
N GLY A 293 8.05 -28.17 -24.72
CA GLY A 293 8.87 -29.25 -24.22
C GLY A 293 8.51 -30.60 -24.87
N LYS A 294 9.31 -31.65 -24.61
CA LYS A 294 9.05 -33.00 -25.16
C LYS A 294 7.69 -33.60 -24.72
N ASN A 295 7.17 -33.19 -23.57
CA ASN A 295 5.93 -33.70 -22.97
C ASN A 295 4.83 -32.60 -22.83
N GLY A 296 4.86 -31.54 -23.65
CA GLY A 296 3.92 -30.44 -23.62
C GLY A 296 4.56 -29.08 -23.30
N LYS A 297 3.73 -28.09 -23.01
CA LYS A 297 4.19 -26.74 -22.69
C LYS A 297 4.82 -26.68 -21.30
N ILE A 298 5.98 -26.08 -21.20
CA ILE A 298 6.73 -25.91 -19.95
C ILE A 298 6.76 -24.42 -19.60
N PRO A 299 6.47 -24.02 -18.32
CA PRO A 299 6.63 -22.64 -17.88
C PRO A 299 8.05 -22.12 -18.13
N PHE A 300 8.14 -20.92 -18.70
CA PHE A 300 9.42 -20.29 -19.01
C PHE A 300 9.55 -18.96 -18.24
N VAL A 301 10.76 -18.37 -18.24
CA VAL A 301 11.11 -17.16 -17.47
C VAL A 301 10.10 -16.03 -17.66
N GLY A 302 9.51 -15.90 -18.87
CA GLY A 302 8.50 -14.88 -19.16
C GLY A 302 7.19 -14.99 -18.34
N LYS A 303 6.96 -16.12 -17.69
CA LYS A 303 5.87 -16.26 -16.70
C LYS A 303 6.17 -15.46 -15.42
N TYR A 304 7.43 -15.36 -15.05
CA TYR A 304 7.88 -14.82 -13.78
C TYR A 304 8.50 -13.41 -13.88
N VAL A 305 8.92 -13.00 -15.07
CA VAL A 305 9.62 -11.73 -15.29
C VAL A 305 8.88 -10.88 -16.31
N LYS A 306 8.53 -9.67 -15.91
CA LYS A 306 7.93 -8.64 -16.78
C LYS A 306 8.85 -7.44 -16.84
N GLY A 307 8.97 -6.83 -18.02
CA GLY A 307 9.50 -5.50 -18.17
C GLY A 307 8.44 -4.46 -17.79
N ALA A 308 8.89 -3.29 -17.40
CA ALA A 308 8.03 -2.16 -17.13
C ALA A 308 8.63 -0.88 -17.69
N VAL A 309 7.79 0.00 -18.21
CA VAL A 309 8.12 1.40 -18.50
C VAL A 309 7.13 2.29 -17.79
N PHE A 310 7.58 3.46 -17.35
CA PHE A 310 6.72 4.34 -16.59
C PHE A 310 6.96 5.82 -16.91
N ALA A 311 5.93 6.61 -16.62
CA ALA A 311 5.96 8.06 -16.60
C ALA A 311 5.20 8.56 -15.39
N ASP A 312 5.87 9.31 -14.53
CA ASP A 312 5.34 9.85 -13.29
C ASP A 312 5.35 11.38 -13.34
N PHE A 313 4.30 12.00 -12.80
CA PHE A 313 4.16 13.43 -12.70
C PHE A 313 3.53 13.81 -11.36
N GLY A 314 3.96 14.91 -10.75
CA GLY A 314 3.37 15.42 -9.51
C GLY A 314 3.73 16.86 -9.24
N GLY A 315 3.04 17.45 -8.29
CA GLY A 315 3.29 18.80 -7.81
C GLY A 315 3.00 18.89 -6.32
N VAL A 316 3.82 19.65 -5.61
CA VAL A 316 3.63 19.91 -4.19
C VAL A 316 3.80 21.39 -3.93
N PHE A 317 2.81 21.99 -3.29
CA PHE A 317 2.73 23.43 -3.08
C PHE A 317 2.86 23.74 -1.58
N PRO A 318 3.79 24.62 -1.21
CA PRO A 318 4.02 25.01 0.19
C PRO A 318 2.83 25.77 0.79
N GLN A 319 2.90 26.00 2.09
CA GLN A 319 1.93 26.81 2.80
C GLN A 319 2.11 28.29 2.51
N THR A 320 3.36 28.75 2.53
CA THR A 320 3.77 30.13 2.23
C THR A 320 4.97 30.11 1.28
N SER A 321 5.22 31.22 0.62
CA SER A 321 6.42 31.39 -0.22
C SER A 321 7.71 31.40 0.60
N GLU A 322 7.63 31.63 1.89
CA GLU A 322 8.77 31.65 2.83
C GLU A 322 9.17 30.25 3.31
N ASP A 323 8.28 29.24 3.20
CA ASP A 323 8.56 27.85 3.61
C ASP A 323 9.64 27.20 2.75
N TYR A 324 9.97 27.79 1.60
CA TYR A 324 11.03 27.33 0.73
C TYR A 324 12.15 28.35 0.63
N TYR A 325 13.16 28.19 1.47
CA TYR A 325 14.43 28.87 1.21
C TYR A 325 15.06 28.29 -0.05
N VAL A 326 14.87 28.95 -1.17
CA VAL A 326 15.61 28.67 -2.39
C VAL A 326 16.88 29.51 -2.33
N PRO A 327 18.07 28.90 -2.21
CA PRO A 327 19.32 29.66 -2.22
C PRO A 327 19.40 30.55 -3.46
N ALA A 328 19.91 31.75 -3.33
CA ALA A 328 20.02 32.71 -4.43
C ALA A 328 20.75 32.07 -5.63
N GLY A 329 20.12 32.11 -6.80
CA GLY A 329 20.65 31.48 -8.03
C GLY A 329 20.15 30.07 -8.33
N HIS A 330 19.33 29.45 -7.48
CA HIS A 330 18.67 28.18 -7.77
C HIS A 330 17.23 28.41 -8.27
N HIS A 331 16.96 27.95 -9.49
CA HIS A 331 15.60 27.94 -10.05
C HIS A 331 15.06 26.51 -9.97
N GLY A 332 14.13 26.27 -9.05
CA GLY A 332 13.43 24.99 -8.90
C GLY A 332 11.95 25.10 -9.22
N SER A 333 11.34 23.99 -9.57
CA SER A 333 9.89 23.87 -9.82
C SER A 333 9.19 23.19 -8.66
N TYR A 334 7.95 23.59 -8.38
CA TYR A 334 7.04 22.87 -7.50
C TYR A 334 6.50 21.58 -8.15
N PHE A 335 6.88 21.32 -9.39
CA PHE A 335 6.50 20.13 -10.12
C PHE A 335 7.68 19.17 -10.25
N MET A 336 7.34 17.90 -10.32
CA MET A 336 8.22 16.78 -10.59
C MET A 336 7.69 16.01 -11.79
N ALA A 337 8.55 15.61 -12.70
CA ALA A 337 8.22 14.70 -13.79
C ALA A 337 9.38 13.75 -14.02
N SER A 338 9.09 12.50 -14.26
CA SER A 338 10.10 11.48 -14.54
C SER A 338 9.60 10.44 -15.51
N ILE A 339 10.54 9.81 -16.20
CA ILE A 339 10.32 8.62 -17.00
C ILE A 339 11.33 7.55 -16.57
N GLY A 340 11.02 6.31 -16.87
CA GLY A 340 11.96 5.24 -16.54
C GLY A 340 11.51 3.87 -16.99
N MET A 341 12.32 2.91 -16.61
CA MET A 341 12.09 1.50 -16.91
C MET A 341 12.35 0.64 -15.67
N GLY A 342 11.84 -0.57 -15.70
CA GLY A 342 12.00 -1.49 -14.59
C GLY A 342 11.77 -2.94 -14.96
N LEU A 343 11.97 -3.76 -13.94
CA LEU A 343 11.70 -5.19 -13.97
C LEU A 343 10.80 -5.54 -12.79
N ARG A 344 9.82 -6.39 -13.04
CA ARG A 344 9.03 -7.06 -12.01
C ARG A 344 9.24 -8.55 -12.10
N VAL A 345 9.62 -9.13 -11.00
CA VAL A 345 9.87 -10.58 -10.86
C VAL A 345 8.92 -11.13 -9.82
N GLN A 346 8.19 -12.17 -10.17
CA GLN A 346 7.31 -12.89 -9.24
C GLN A 346 7.64 -14.37 -9.33
N LEU A 347 8.25 -14.89 -8.30
CA LEU A 347 8.68 -16.29 -8.22
C LEU A 347 7.64 -17.15 -7.51
N PRO A 348 7.61 -18.47 -7.79
CA PRO A 348 6.84 -19.40 -6.98
C PRO A 348 7.28 -19.35 -5.51
N GLY A 349 6.35 -19.45 -4.56
CA GLY A 349 6.61 -19.31 -3.13
C GLY A 349 6.52 -17.88 -2.63
N ASP A 350 5.78 -17.05 -3.37
CA ASP A 350 5.37 -15.69 -2.99
C ASP A 350 6.55 -14.75 -2.70
N LEU A 351 7.62 -14.94 -3.48
CA LEU A 351 8.74 -14.01 -3.54
C LEU A 351 8.55 -13.08 -4.75
N SER A 352 8.44 -11.79 -4.48
CA SER A 352 8.36 -10.77 -5.52
C SER A 352 9.48 -9.75 -5.41
N ALA A 353 9.94 -9.24 -6.56
CA ALA A 353 10.92 -8.17 -6.62
C ALA A 353 10.50 -7.14 -7.67
N ARG A 354 10.69 -5.87 -7.32
CA ARG A 354 10.48 -4.74 -8.21
C ARG A 354 11.75 -3.91 -8.25
N MET A 355 12.23 -3.61 -9.45
CA MET A 355 13.43 -2.81 -9.68
C MET A 355 13.13 -1.75 -10.74
N TYR A 356 13.45 -0.51 -10.47
CA TYR A 356 13.20 0.60 -11.39
C TYR A 356 14.41 1.52 -11.47
N TRP A 357 14.65 2.04 -12.65
CA TRP A 357 15.51 3.19 -12.85
C TRP A 357 14.68 4.34 -13.37
N GLY A 358 14.65 5.45 -12.64
CA GLY A 358 13.88 6.64 -12.97
C GLY A 358 14.81 7.83 -13.27
N TYR A 359 14.51 8.53 -14.37
CA TYR A 359 15.23 9.73 -14.77
C TYR A 359 14.34 10.96 -14.56
N PRO A 360 14.70 11.89 -13.67
CA PRO A 360 13.95 13.11 -13.43
C PRO A 360 14.12 14.08 -14.59
N LEU A 361 12.99 14.60 -15.10
CA LEU A 361 12.93 15.54 -16.23
C LEU A 361 12.94 17.01 -15.77
N ILE A 362 12.46 17.28 -14.55
CA ILE A 362 12.31 18.63 -14.00
C ILE A 362 13.22 18.78 -12.77
N ASN A 363 13.89 19.93 -12.62
CA ASN A 363 14.54 20.29 -11.37
C ASN A 363 13.47 20.68 -10.35
N SER A 364 13.35 19.95 -9.25
CA SER A 364 12.53 20.38 -8.14
C SER A 364 13.17 21.55 -7.38
N VAL A 365 12.38 22.22 -6.55
CA VAL A 365 12.84 23.34 -5.68
C VAL A 365 13.98 22.87 -4.78
N TYR A 366 13.94 21.62 -4.34
CA TYR A 366 15.02 20.99 -3.62
C TYR A 366 16.00 20.38 -4.61
N PHE A 367 17.22 20.92 -4.63
CA PHE A 367 18.28 20.42 -5.49
C PHE A 367 18.66 18.99 -5.11
N ASP A 368 18.46 18.05 -6.03
CA ASP A 368 18.96 16.68 -5.90
C ASP A 368 20.17 16.51 -6.83
N GLN A 369 21.33 16.26 -6.25
CA GLN A 369 22.56 16.02 -7.02
C GLN A 369 22.46 14.77 -7.89
N ASP A 370 21.58 13.83 -7.55
CA ASP A 370 21.40 12.57 -8.27
C ASP A 370 20.66 12.75 -9.61
N ARG A 371 20.13 13.94 -9.92
CA ARG A 371 19.36 14.20 -11.14
C ARG A 371 20.08 13.83 -12.43
N LYS A 372 21.38 14.07 -12.52
CA LYS A 372 22.14 13.83 -13.76
C LYS A 372 22.29 12.35 -14.14
N VAL A 373 22.12 11.46 -13.18
CA VAL A 373 22.31 10.01 -13.36
C VAL A 373 21.01 9.22 -13.18
N GLY A 374 19.92 9.88 -12.72
CA GLY A 374 18.68 9.22 -12.33
C GLY A 374 18.83 8.46 -11.02
N ARG A 375 17.75 7.80 -10.60
CA ARG A 375 17.71 7.07 -9.35
C ARG A 375 17.23 5.65 -9.56
N PHE A 376 17.93 4.72 -8.93
CA PHE A 376 17.55 3.31 -8.87
C PHE A 376 16.68 3.07 -7.63
N HIS A 377 15.57 2.36 -7.81
CA HIS A 377 14.66 1.91 -6.77
C HIS A 377 14.54 0.40 -6.83
N PHE A 378 14.54 -0.26 -5.68
CA PHE A 378 14.22 -1.68 -5.60
C PHE A 378 13.37 -1.98 -4.37
N GLU A 379 12.59 -3.04 -4.48
CA GLU A 379 11.83 -3.64 -3.41
C GLU A 379 11.80 -5.15 -3.60
N LEU A 380 12.04 -5.86 -2.54
CA LEU A 380 11.91 -7.31 -2.42
C LEU A 380 10.85 -7.60 -1.38
N THR A 381 9.86 -8.39 -1.72
CA THR A 381 8.79 -8.82 -0.81
C THR A 381 8.74 -10.34 -0.78
N MET A 382 8.61 -10.91 0.40
CA MET A 382 8.45 -12.33 0.64
C MET A 382 7.23 -12.56 1.52
N GLU A 383 6.30 -13.37 1.04
CA GLU A 383 5.09 -13.77 1.76
C GLU A 383 4.97 -15.30 1.71
N PRO A 384 5.61 -16.04 2.64
CA PRO A 384 5.61 -17.50 2.62
C PRO A 384 4.21 -18.05 2.84
N ASN A 385 3.75 -18.86 1.90
CA ASN A 385 2.48 -19.57 2.01
C ASN A 385 2.57 -20.72 3.02
N PHE A 386 2.19 -20.45 4.27
CA PHE A 386 2.22 -21.45 5.35
C PHE A 386 1.25 -22.59 5.13
N ASP A 387 0.11 -22.37 4.48
CA ASP A 387 -0.82 -23.44 4.12
C ASP A 387 -0.16 -24.50 3.23
N ALA A 388 0.59 -24.07 2.22
CA ALA A 388 1.33 -24.98 1.36
C ALA A 388 2.47 -25.67 2.09
N LEU A 389 3.18 -24.96 2.99
CA LEU A 389 4.27 -25.51 3.79
C LEU A 389 3.79 -26.54 4.81
N LEU A 390 2.66 -26.31 5.46
CA LEU A 390 2.09 -27.18 6.48
C LEU A 390 1.36 -28.40 5.86
N ARG A 391 0.58 -28.19 4.79
CA ARG A 391 -0.12 -29.27 4.07
C ARG A 391 0.81 -30.15 3.26
N GLY A 392 1.94 -29.66 2.79
CA GLY A 392 2.94 -30.42 2.06
C GLY A 392 3.60 -31.58 2.88
N ARG A 393 3.39 -31.61 4.19
CA ARG A 393 3.79 -32.72 5.06
C ARG A 393 2.75 -33.84 5.19
N HIS A 394 1.48 -33.57 4.88
CA HIS A 394 0.44 -34.60 4.76
C HIS A 394 0.32 -34.98 3.27
N ARG A 395 1.12 -35.95 2.82
CA ARG A 395 0.82 -36.69 1.59
C ARG A 395 -0.57 -37.31 1.76
N GLU A 396 -1.56 -36.71 1.13
CA GLU A 396 -2.82 -37.43 0.91
C GLU A 396 -2.52 -38.68 0.16
N THR A 397 -2.77 -39.84 0.79
CA THR A 397 -2.95 -41.10 0.10
C THR A 397 -4.16 -40.88 -0.82
N ALA A 398 -3.89 -40.54 -2.08
CA ALA A 398 -4.90 -40.45 -3.11
C ALA A 398 -5.62 -41.79 -3.21
N VAL A 399 -6.84 -41.83 -2.71
CA VAL A 399 -7.81 -42.86 -3.07
C VAL A 399 -8.02 -42.71 -4.57
N LYS A 400 -7.57 -43.69 -5.36
CA LYS A 400 -7.85 -43.78 -6.80
C LYS A 400 -9.36 -43.75 -7.00
N ALA A 401 -9.88 -42.63 -7.46
CA ALA A 401 -11.23 -42.58 -8.02
C ALA A 401 -11.19 -43.25 -9.41
N GLU A 402 -12.11 -44.18 -9.66
CA GLU A 402 -12.33 -44.77 -10.96
C GLU A 402 -12.64 -43.72 -12.02
N PRO A 403 -12.16 -43.87 -13.25
CA PRO A 403 -12.39 -42.87 -14.31
C PRO A 403 -13.85 -42.84 -14.73
N ALA A 404 -14.47 -41.68 -14.63
CA ALA A 404 -15.80 -41.40 -15.21
C ALA A 404 -15.73 -41.40 -16.74
N PRO A 405 -16.81 -41.82 -17.42
CA PRO A 405 -16.85 -41.93 -18.89
C PRO A 405 -16.71 -40.55 -19.57
N PRO A 406 -16.18 -40.49 -20.79
CA PRO A 406 -15.82 -39.23 -21.46
C PRO A 406 -17.07 -38.39 -21.79
N ARG A 407 -17.11 -37.15 -21.28
CA ARG A 407 -18.06 -36.12 -21.73
C ARG A 407 -17.53 -35.40 -22.94
N GLN A 408 -18.43 -35.10 -23.85
CA GLN A 408 -18.16 -34.30 -25.05
C GLN A 408 -17.67 -32.88 -24.68
N PRO A 409 -16.81 -32.24 -25.50
CA PRO A 409 -16.25 -30.95 -25.19
C PRO A 409 -17.28 -29.83 -25.32
N GLU A 410 -17.57 -29.18 -24.19
CA GLU A 410 -18.20 -27.84 -24.21
C GLU A 410 -17.13 -26.79 -24.60
N PRO A 411 -17.51 -25.70 -25.28
CA PRO A 411 -16.57 -24.65 -25.64
C PRO A 411 -15.99 -24.00 -24.39
N ALA A 412 -14.67 -23.87 -24.37
CA ALA A 412 -13.90 -23.37 -23.25
C ALA A 412 -14.40 -21.99 -22.79
N PRO A 413 -14.76 -21.80 -21.51
CA PRO A 413 -14.97 -20.47 -20.96
C PRO A 413 -13.63 -19.72 -20.94
N ALA A 414 -13.68 -18.43 -21.25
CA ALA A 414 -12.53 -17.55 -21.19
C ALA A 414 -11.86 -17.66 -19.81
N GLU A 415 -10.57 -17.96 -19.80
CA GLU A 415 -9.80 -18.11 -18.56
C GLU A 415 -9.95 -16.87 -17.66
N PRO A 416 -10.26 -17.05 -16.37
CA PRO A 416 -10.27 -15.95 -15.43
C PRO A 416 -8.86 -15.39 -15.25
N ILE A 417 -8.77 -14.08 -15.15
CA ILE A 417 -7.53 -13.32 -14.91
C ILE A 417 -6.91 -13.80 -13.59
N ASN A 418 -5.87 -14.65 -13.67
CA ASN A 418 -5.17 -15.22 -12.51
C ASN A 418 -4.02 -14.32 -12.03
N ASN A 419 -4.19 -12.99 -12.06
CA ASN A 419 -3.22 -12.02 -11.55
C ASN A 419 -3.72 -11.31 -10.28
N TYR A 420 -4.49 -12.02 -9.45
CA TYR A 420 -4.98 -11.48 -8.17
C TYR A 420 -3.86 -11.26 -7.14
N ASP A 421 -2.72 -11.94 -7.28
CA ASP A 421 -1.64 -11.87 -6.29
C ASP A 421 -0.90 -10.52 -6.30
N ASP A 422 -0.79 -9.85 -7.46
CA ASP A 422 -0.28 -8.46 -7.53
C ASP A 422 -1.21 -7.43 -6.85
N ILE A 423 -2.46 -7.79 -6.59
CA ILE A 423 -3.51 -6.91 -6.07
C ILE A 423 -3.61 -7.02 -4.55
N ARG A 424 -3.32 -8.17 -3.95
CA ARG A 424 -3.38 -8.38 -2.49
C ARG A 424 -2.47 -7.43 -1.74
N HIS A 425 -1.28 -7.15 -2.25
CA HIS A 425 -0.36 -6.18 -1.65
C HIS A 425 -0.89 -4.74 -1.63
N TYR A 426 -1.86 -4.39 -2.48
CA TYR A 426 -2.47 -3.05 -2.49
C TYR A 426 -3.61 -2.90 -1.48
N ASP A 427 -4.33 -3.96 -1.17
CA ASP A 427 -5.44 -3.91 -0.19
C ASP A 427 -4.91 -3.69 1.23
N TYR A 428 -3.73 -4.24 1.58
CA TYR A 428 -3.11 -4.06 2.89
C TYR A 428 -2.60 -2.63 3.16
N PHE A 429 -2.22 -1.89 2.11
CA PHE A 429 -1.71 -0.52 2.25
C PHE A 429 -2.79 0.56 2.09
N ASN A 430 -3.95 0.24 1.48
CA ASN A 430 -5.01 1.22 1.26
C ASN A 430 -6.17 1.15 2.28
N ASP A 431 -6.35 0.05 3.00
CA ASP A 431 -7.34 -0.03 4.08
C ASP A 431 -6.88 0.62 5.40
N GLY A 432 -5.60 0.86 5.56
CA GLY A 432 -5.03 1.65 6.65
C GLY A 432 -4.80 3.08 6.21
N GLY A 433 -5.68 3.97 6.58
CA GLY A 433 -5.74 5.39 6.28
C GLY A 433 -4.44 6.05 5.85
N GLY A 434 -4.51 6.83 4.78
CA GLY A 434 -3.40 7.60 4.25
C GLY A 434 -2.73 8.47 5.30
N GLY A 435 -1.81 7.87 6.00
CA GLY A 435 -0.82 8.52 6.82
C GLY A 435 0.50 8.38 6.10
N SER A 436 0.96 9.42 5.46
CA SER A 436 2.34 9.53 5.05
C SER A 436 3.23 9.30 6.27
N LEU A 437 3.91 8.17 6.31
CA LEU A 437 5.07 7.96 7.19
C LEU A 437 6.29 8.69 6.61
#